data_ddde9cf49186d28043d2cbc713bfa9aa
#
_entry.id   ddde9cf49186d28043d2cbc713bfa9aa
#
_cell.length_a   1.000
_cell.length_b   1.000
_cell.length_c   1.000
_cell.angle_alpha   90.00
_cell.angle_beta   90.00
_cell.angle_gamma   90.00
#
_symmetry.space_group_name_H-M   'P 1'
#
loop_
_entity.id
_entity.type
_entity.pdbx_description
1 polymer ?
#
loop_
_entity_poly.entity_id
_entity_poly.type
_entity_poly.pdbx_seq_one_letter_code
_entity_poly.pdbx_strand_id
1 'polypeptide(L)'
;YIHSKINRLGSAMHKERADIFFYQALEILKETKSAPQFAYLCGFICHYILDSNCHPYINTIIKETGVTHFEIETELDRYFMVKDRLDPLRTKLTDHIKVNDHTLNNIEPYFKATKKELYKSLKGMKFYDRLLLAPQFYKRGLIYLVLKITFTYKRFQGFVVNYRPNKLVDPYLE
;
A
#
# COMPACT_ATOMS: atom_id res chain seq x y z
N TYR A 1 14.31 6.79 1.16
CA TYR A 1 12.98 6.52 0.54
C TYR A 1 11.84 7.18 1.32
N ILE A 2 11.88 7.17 2.64
CA ILE A 2 10.82 7.74 3.53
C ILE A 2 10.60 9.24 3.28
N HIS A 3 11.60 9.96 2.80
CA HIS A 3 11.54 11.40 2.52
C HIS A 3 11.43 11.74 1.02
N SER A 4 10.97 10.80 0.18
CA SER A 4 10.81 11.08 -1.25
C SER A 4 9.73 12.14 -1.50
N LYS A 5 9.84 12.88 -2.62
CA LYS A 5 8.81 13.85 -3.04
C LYS A 5 7.43 13.18 -3.18
N ILE A 6 7.39 11.94 -3.69
CA ILE A 6 6.14 11.18 -3.85
C ILE A 6 5.50 10.86 -2.50
N ASN A 7 6.30 10.46 -1.49
CA ASN A 7 5.73 10.20 -0.16
C ASN A 7 5.18 11.48 0.50
N ARG A 8 5.86 12.63 0.29
CA ARG A 8 5.33 13.92 0.74
C ARG A 8 4.05 14.30 0.01
N LEU A 9 3.99 14.05 -1.31
CA LEU A 9 2.79 14.27 -2.12
C LEU A 9 1.63 13.41 -1.61
N GLY A 10 1.84 12.11 -1.42
CA GLY A 10 0.83 11.22 -0.83
C GLY A 10 0.34 11.71 0.53
N SER A 11 1.27 12.04 1.45
CA SER A 11 0.91 12.58 2.76
C SER A 11 0.16 13.92 2.69
N ALA A 12 0.39 14.75 1.68
CA ALA A 12 -0.36 15.98 1.45
C ALA A 12 -1.78 15.67 0.95
N MET A 13 -1.92 14.75 -0.01
CA MET A 13 -3.21 14.33 -0.55
C MET A 13 -4.14 13.75 0.53
N HIS A 14 -3.62 13.02 1.52
CA HIS A 14 -4.42 12.54 2.67
C HIS A 14 -4.95 13.65 3.58
N LYS A 15 -4.41 14.87 3.48
CA LYS A 15 -4.86 16.03 4.28
C LYS A 15 -5.77 16.97 3.50
N GLU A 16 -5.78 16.86 2.18
CA GLU A 16 -6.62 17.67 1.31
C GLU A 16 -8.01 17.03 1.14
N ARG A 17 -8.98 17.83 0.73
CA ARG A 17 -10.31 17.36 0.38
C ARG A 17 -10.22 16.50 -0.89
N ALA A 18 -10.74 15.30 -0.82
CA ALA A 18 -10.66 14.33 -1.93
C ALA A 18 -11.41 14.80 -3.18
N ASP A 19 -12.49 15.56 -3.02
CA ASP A 19 -13.26 16.09 -4.15
C ASP A 19 -12.41 16.99 -5.06
N ILE A 20 -11.47 17.77 -4.51
CA ILE A 20 -10.56 18.61 -5.31
C ILE A 20 -9.75 17.76 -6.29
N PHE A 21 -9.16 16.67 -5.80
CA PHE A 21 -8.43 15.75 -6.65
C PHE A 21 -9.33 15.10 -7.71
N PHE A 22 -10.51 14.62 -7.33
CA PHE A 22 -11.41 13.94 -8.26
C PHE A 22 -11.97 14.89 -9.32
N TYR A 23 -12.29 16.14 -8.99
CA TYR A 23 -12.69 17.13 -10.00
C TYR A 23 -11.58 17.39 -11.01
N GLN A 24 -10.34 17.61 -10.56
CA GLN A 24 -9.20 17.81 -11.45
C GLN A 24 -8.96 16.58 -12.34
N ALA A 25 -9.05 15.38 -11.76
CA ALA A 25 -8.88 14.13 -12.51
C ALA A 25 -9.97 13.92 -13.58
N LEU A 26 -11.22 14.32 -13.29
CA LEU A 26 -12.33 14.28 -14.25
C LEU A 26 -12.12 15.25 -15.41
N GLU A 27 -11.62 16.47 -15.17
CA GLU A 27 -11.31 17.42 -16.26
C GLU A 27 -10.23 16.86 -17.21
N ILE A 28 -9.14 16.29 -16.64
CA ILE A 28 -8.12 15.62 -17.45
C ILE A 28 -8.73 14.49 -18.29
N LEU A 29 -9.62 13.70 -17.70
CA LEU A 29 -10.27 12.57 -18.40
C LEU A 29 -11.21 13.04 -19.51
N LYS A 30 -11.94 14.14 -19.31
CA LYS A 30 -12.83 14.74 -20.35
C LYS A 30 -12.03 15.17 -21.57
N GLU A 31 -10.84 15.73 -21.37
CA GLU A 31 -9.95 16.16 -22.45
C GLU A 31 -9.32 14.98 -23.18
N THR A 32 -8.79 14.01 -22.45
CA THR A 32 -8.01 12.90 -23.03
C THR A 32 -8.88 11.76 -23.57
N LYS A 33 -10.05 11.55 -22.99
CA LYS A 33 -10.98 10.43 -23.30
C LYS A 33 -10.27 9.05 -23.28
N SER A 34 -9.25 8.91 -22.45
CA SER A 34 -8.37 7.74 -22.39
C SER A 34 -8.99 6.63 -21.54
N ALA A 35 -9.29 5.48 -22.13
CA ALA A 35 -9.79 4.32 -21.39
C ALA A 35 -8.83 3.80 -20.30
N PRO A 36 -7.49 3.74 -20.52
CA PRO A 36 -6.56 3.41 -19.45
C PRO A 36 -6.55 4.40 -18.28
N GLN A 37 -6.71 5.70 -18.55
CA GLN A 37 -6.82 6.72 -17.52
C GLN A 37 -8.13 6.62 -16.75
N PHE A 38 -9.24 6.32 -17.43
CA PHE A 38 -10.51 6.04 -16.77
C PHE A 38 -10.41 4.83 -15.83
N ALA A 39 -9.83 3.73 -16.30
CA ALA A 39 -9.62 2.55 -15.47
C ALA A 39 -8.74 2.84 -14.24
N TYR A 40 -7.68 3.64 -14.41
CA TYR A 40 -6.84 4.09 -13.30
C TYR A 40 -7.63 4.91 -12.28
N LEU A 41 -8.44 5.87 -12.74
CA LEU A 41 -9.26 6.71 -11.87
C LEU A 41 -10.30 5.88 -11.10
N CYS A 42 -10.95 4.91 -11.75
CA CYS A 42 -11.85 3.97 -11.06
C CYS A 42 -11.13 3.20 -9.95
N GLY A 43 -9.93 2.67 -10.22
CA GLY A 43 -9.11 1.99 -9.20
C GLY A 43 -8.72 2.91 -8.05
N PHE A 44 -8.41 4.18 -8.35
CA PHE A 44 -8.09 5.17 -7.33
C PHE A 44 -9.31 5.52 -6.45
N ILE A 45 -10.51 5.60 -7.03
CA ILE A 45 -11.77 5.78 -6.29
C ILE A 45 -12.01 4.57 -5.37
N CYS A 46 -11.85 3.35 -5.88
CA CYS A 46 -11.99 2.14 -5.07
C CYS A 46 -11.01 2.13 -3.88
N HIS A 47 -9.74 2.49 -4.13
CA HIS A 47 -8.75 2.62 -3.05
C HIS A 47 -9.18 3.68 -2.02
N TYR A 48 -9.58 4.87 -2.46
CA TYR A 48 -10.02 5.94 -1.56
C TYR A 48 -11.22 5.53 -0.69
N ILE A 49 -12.22 4.88 -1.29
CA ILE A 49 -13.40 4.41 -0.57
C ILE A 49 -13.02 3.35 0.46
N LEU A 50 -12.18 2.38 0.08
CA LEU A 50 -11.71 1.34 0.98
C LEU A 50 -10.94 1.96 2.16
N ASP A 51 -9.95 2.79 1.87
CA ASP A 51 -9.08 3.44 2.84
C ASP A 51 -9.90 4.28 3.84
N SER A 52 -10.78 5.13 3.33
CA SER A 52 -11.63 6.00 4.17
C SER A 52 -12.60 5.25 5.10
N ASN A 53 -13.06 4.07 4.69
CA ASN A 53 -13.94 3.23 5.51
C ASN A 53 -13.17 2.31 6.47
N CYS A 54 -12.01 1.80 6.08
CA CYS A 54 -11.21 0.90 6.91
C CYS A 54 -10.46 1.63 8.04
N HIS A 55 -9.96 2.84 7.80
CA HIS A 55 -9.19 3.58 8.81
C HIS A 55 -9.88 3.78 10.17
N PRO A 56 -11.16 4.18 10.26
CA PRO A 56 -11.86 4.26 11.56
C PRO A 56 -11.90 2.92 12.29
N TYR A 57 -12.12 1.83 11.55
CA TYR A 57 -12.15 0.48 12.09
C TYR A 57 -10.76 0.04 12.58
N ILE A 58 -9.72 0.22 11.76
CA ILE A 58 -8.33 -0.05 12.14
C ILE A 58 -7.94 0.72 13.41
N ASN A 59 -8.33 2.00 13.51
CA ASN A 59 -8.07 2.82 14.69
C ASN A 59 -8.74 2.26 15.96
N THR A 60 -9.91 1.63 15.84
CA THR A 60 -10.57 0.93 16.94
C THR A 60 -9.76 -0.28 17.39
N ILE A 61 -9.33 -1.12 16.44
CA ILE A 61 -8.49 -2.29 16.72
C ILE A 61 -7.18 -1.88 17.40
N ILE A 62 -6.53 -0.82 16.92
CA ILE A 62 -5.29 -0.28 17.55
C ILE A 62 -5.54 0.07 19.02
N LYS A 63 -6.63 0.77 19.32
CA LYS A 63 -6.97 1.19 20.70
C LYS A 63 -7.23 -0.01 21.62
N GLU A 64 -7.90 -1.04 21.12
CA GLU A 64 -8.31 -2.19 21.91
C GLU A 64 -7.17 -3.22 22.08
N THR A 65 -6.32 -3.38 21.06
CA THR A 65 -5.30 -4.44 21.04
C THR A 65 -3.87 -3.95 21.27
N GLY A 66 -3.59 -2.67 20.98
CA GLY A 66 -2.23 -2.13 20.93
C GLY A 66 -1.40 -2.61 19.74
N VAL A 67 -1.98 -3.39 18.81
CA VAL A 67 -1.32 -3.86 17.58
C VAL A 67 -1.11 -2.67 16.65
N THR A 68 0.01 -2.65 15.92
CA THR A 68 0.33 -1.52 15.04
C THR A 68 -0.55 -1.49 13.79
N HIS A 69 -0.79 -0.29 13.26
CA HIS A 69 -1.57 -0.06 12.05
C HIS A 69 -1.15 -0.97 10.89
N PHE A 70 0.13 -0.99 10.55
CA PHE A 70 0.65 -1.81 9.45
C PHE A 70 0.50 -3.33 9.69
N GLU A 71 0.53 -3.77 10.93
CA GLU A 71 0.31 -5.18 11.25
C GLU A 71 -1.17 -5.56 11.06
N ILE A 72 -2.09 -4.68 11.42
CA ILE A 72 -3.53 -4.89 11.21
C ILE A 72 -3.84 -4.96 9.72
N GLU A 73 -3.32 -4.04 8.91
CA GLU A 73 -3.49 -4.07 7.45
C GLU A 73 -2.90 -5.36 6.83
N THR A 74 -1.72 -5.77 7.29
CA THR A 74 -1.08 -7.01 6.84
C THR A 74 -1.88 -8.27 7.24
N GLU A 75 -2.50 -8.28 8.42
CA GLU A 75 -3.39 -9.37 8.82
C GLU A 75 -4.70 -9.37 8.03
N LEU A 76 -5.23 -8.20 7.67
CA LEU A 76 -6.39 -8.07 6.79
C LEU A 76 -6.07 -8.61 5.38
N ASP A 77 -4.95 -8.22 4.80
CA ASP A 77 -4.46 -8.77 3.53
C ASP A 77 -4.31 -10.29 3.62
N ARG A 78 -3.70 -10.78 4.71
CA ARG A 78 -3.56 -12.22 4.98
C ARG A 78 -4.91 -12.94 5.01
N TYR A 79 -5.89 -12.37 5.69
CA TYR A 79 -7.24 -12.94 5.79
C TYR A 79 -7.86 -13.13 4.40
N PHE A 80 -7.84 -12.09 3.56
CA PHE A 80 -8.37 -12.16 2.20
C PHE A 80 -7.56 -13.12 1.30
N MET A 81 -6.23 -13.13 1.40
CA MET A 81 -5.42 -14.09 0.65
C MET A 81 -5.78 -15.54 0.98
N VAL A 82 -5.95 -15.86 2.27
CA VAL A 82 -6.35 -17.22 2.68
C VAL A 82 -7.75 -17.56 2.17
N LYS A 83 -8.69 -16.60 2.23
CA LYS A 83 -10.04 -16.76 1.69
C LYS A 83 -10.02 -17.01 0.18
N ASP A 84 -9.11 -16.39 -0.54
CA ASP A 84 -8.88 -16.57 -1.98
C ASP A 84 -7.96 -17.77 -2.29
N ARG A 85 -7.63 -18.61 -1.29
CA ARG A 85 -6.73 -19.78 -1.42
C ARG A 85 -5.32 -19.45 -1.87
N LEU A 86 -4.85 -18.25 -1.57
CA LEU A 86 -3.47 -17.81 -1.80
C LEU A 86 -2.59 -18.08 -0.58
N ASP A 87 -1.28 -18.26 -0.80
CA ASP A 87 -0.30 -18.37 0.28
C ASP A 87 0.18 -16.97 0.70
N PRO A 88 -0.20 -16.45 1.87
CA PRO A 88 0.16 -15.10 2.29
C PRO A 88 1.67 -14.90 2.45
N LEU A 89 2.43 -15.98 2.70
CA LEU A 89 3.88 -15.91 2.88
C LEU A 89 4.64 -15.86 1.56
N ARG A 90 3.98 -16.15 0.42
CA ARG A 90 4.63 -16.24 -0.89
C ARG A 90 3.97 -15.39 -1.97
N THR A 91 2.75 -14.93 -1.76
CA THR A 91 2.01 -14.12 -2.73
C THR A 91 2.59 -12.71 -2.79
N LYS A 92 2.94 -12.28 -3.99
CA LYS A 92 3.47 -10.94 -4.26
C LYS A 92 2.32 -10.03 -4.64
N LEU A 93 1.95 -9.12 -3.75
CA LEU A 93 0.82 -8.20 -3.93
C LEU A 93 1.00 -7.23 -5.10
N THR A 94 2.25 -6.90 -5.45
CA THR A 94 2.56 -5.90 -6.47
C THR A 94 2.87 -6.47 -7.86
N ASP A 95 2.78 -7.79 -8.09
CA ASP A 95 3.17 -8.38 -9.38
C ASP A 95 2.27 -7.93 -10.54
N HIS A 96 1.00 -7.64 -10.29
CA HIS A 96 0.07 -7.09 -11.28
C HIS A 96 0.44 -5.67 -11.76
N ILE A 97 1.24 -4.92 -11.00
CA ILE A 97 1.63 -3.55 -11.34
C ILE A 97 2.72 -3.57 -12.40
N LYS A 98 2.37 -3.13 -13.61
CA LYS A 98 3.31 -2.96 -14.72
C LYS A 98 3.98 -1.58 -14.64
N VAL A 99 5.32 -1.56 -14.57
CA VAL A 99 6.09 -0.31 -14.52
C VAL A 99 6.75 -0.11 -15.89
N ASN A 100 6.05 0.52 -16.80
CA ASN A 100 6.47 0.82 -18.17
C ASN A 100 5.96 2.22 -18.58
N ASP A 101 6.40 2.69 -19.76
CA ASP A 101 6.03 4.02 -20.25
C ASP A 101 4.52 4.18 -20.44
N HIS A 102 3.83 3.13 -20.89
CA HIS A 102 2.36 3.16 -21.02
C HIS A 102 1.70 3.46 -19.68
N THR A 103 2.05 2.74 -18.61
CA THR A 103 1.51 2.99 -17.27
C THR A 103 1.85 4.40 -16.80
N LEU A 104 3.12 4.82 -16.95
CA LEU A 104 3.58 6.12 -16.49
C LEU A 104 2.90 7.28 -17.22
N ASN A 105 2.72 7.17 -18.55
CA ASN A 105 2.02 8.18 -19.35
C ASN A 105 0.56 8.36 -18.91
N ASN A 106 -0.10 7.28 -18.49
CA ASN A 106 -1.50 7.34 -18.07
C ASN A 106 -1.69 7.87 -16.64
N ILE A 107 -0.69 7.72 -15.75
CA ILE A 107 -0.83 8.17 -14.36
C ILE A 107 -0.20 9.54 -14.10
N GLU A 108 0.83 9.94 -14.86
CA GLU A 108 1.53 11.20 -14.66
C GLU A 108 0.62 12.44 -14.64
N PRO A 109 -0.39 12.57 -15.53
CA PRO A 109 -1.24 13.76 -15.57
C PRO A 109 -1.99 14.05 -14.27
N TYR A 110 -2.22 13.03 -13.45
CA TYR A 110 -2.96 13.17 -12.20
C TYR A 110 -2.11 13.68 -11.01
N PHE A 111 -0.77 13.69 -11.15
CA PHE A 111 0.11 13.98 -10.03
C PHE A 111 1.10 15.11 -10.35
N LYS A 112 1.41 15.94 -9.35
CA LYS A 112 2.49 16.94 -9.41
C LYS A 112 3.86 16.26 -9.28
N ALA A 113 4.13 15.28 -10.15
CA ALA A 113 5.34 14.46 -10.14
C ALA A 113 5.76 14.10 -11.57
N THR A 114 7.06 13.99 -11.80
CA THR A 114 7.60 13.58 -13.09
C THR A 114 7.52 12.05 -13.28
N LYS A 115 7.50 11.58 -14.53
CA LYS A 115 7.60 10.15 -14.87
C LYS A 115 8.76 9.45 -14.17
N LYS A 116 9.91 10.11 -14.07
CA LYS A 116 11.09 9.56 -13.37
C LYS A 116 10.84 9.34 -11.88
N GLU A 117 10.14 10.25 -11.22
CA GLU A 117 9.77 10.13 -9.81
C GLU A 117 8.74 9.02 -9.61
N LEU A 118 7.71 8.97 -10.46
CA LEU A 118 6.70 7.91 -10.45
C LEU A 118 7.33 6.53 -10.72
N TYR A 119 8.19 6.42 -11.74
CA TYR A 119 8.94 5.19 -12.03
C TYR A 119 9.72 4.69 -10.81
N LYS A 120 10.51 5.59 -10.18
CA LYS A 120 11.29 5.24 -8.98
C LYS A 120 10.40 4.80 -7.82
N SER A 121 9.24 5.45 -7.64
CA SER A 121 8.29 5.12 -6.58
C SER A 121 7.69 3.73 -6.79
N LEU A 122 7.17 3.45 -7.98
CA LEU A 122 6.58 2.15 -8.32
C LEU A 122 7.62 1.01 -8.25
N LYS A 123 8.83 1.23 -8.75
CA LYS A 123 9.94 0.25 -8.60
C LYS A 123 10.32 0.03 -7.15
N GLY A 124 10.36 1.11 -6.36
CA GLY A 124 10.63 1.03 -4.92
C GLY A 124 9.55 0.23 -4.19
N MET A 125 8.27 0.47 -4.47
CA MET A 125 7.16 -0.27 -3.89
C MET A 125 7.28 -1.78 -4.19
N LYS A 126 7.51 -2.16 -5.46
CA LYS A 126 7.73 -3.57 -5.84
C LYS A 126 8.98 -4.19 -5.19
N PHE A 127 10.03 -3.40 -5.01
CA PHE A 127 11.24 -3.86 -4.33
C PHE A 127 10.97 -4.15 -2.84
N TYR A 128 10.28 -3.24 -2.13
CA TYR A 128 9.98 -3.44 -0.71
C TYR A 128 8.96 -4.55 -0.49
N ASP A 129 7.94 -4.68 -1.33
CA ASP A 129 7.01 -5.81 -1.29
C ASP A 129 7.77 -7.16 -1.35
N ARG A 130 8.68 -7.31 -2.31
CA ARG A 130 9.52 -8.52 -2.45
C ARG A 130 10.52 -8.70 -1.31
N LEU A 131 11.08 -7.60 -0.80
CA LEU A 131 12.03 -7.64 0.32
C LEU A 131 11.35 -8.15 1.59
N LEU A 132 10.17 -7.62 1.89
CA LEU A 132 9.42 -7.92 3.11
C LEU A 132 8.65 -9.24 3.04
N LEU A 133 8.48 -9.80 1.85
CA LEU A 133 7.96 -11.15 1.66
C LEU A 133 9.03 -12.17 2.11
N ALA A 134 8.91 -12.66 3.33
CA ALA A 134 9.94 -13.45 4.02
C ALA A 134 9.41 -14.79 4.56
N PRO A 135 9.15 -15.79 3.68
CA PRO A 135 8.71 -17.11 4.10
C PRO A 135 9.81 -17.89 4.85
N GLN A 136 11.10 -17.61 4.56
CA GLN A 136 12.21 -18.29 5.20
C GLN A 136 12.59 -17.62 6.54
N PHE A 137 12.81 -18.43 7.57
CA PHE A 137 13.15 -17.93 8.91
C PHE A 137 14.44 -17.10 8.93
N TYR A 138 15.46 -17.46 8.17
CA TYR A 138 16.73 -16.74 8.11
C TYR A 138 16.57 -15.35 7.46
N LYS A 139 15.80 -15.24 6.38
CA LYS A 139 15.49 -13.96 5.74
C LYS A 139 14.73 -13.05 6.69
N ARG A 140 13.71 -13.58 7.37
CA ARG A 140 12.94 -12.86 8.38
C ARG A 140 13.83 -12.41 9.55
N GLY A 141 14.66 -13.30 10.06
CA GLY A 141 15.61 -12.99 11.11
C GLY A 141 16.55 -11.85 10.72
N LEU A 142 17.08 -11.85 9.50
CA LEU A 142 17.92 -10.79 8.97
C LEU A 142 17.15 -9.45 8.86
N ILE A 143 15.91 -9.46 8.34
CA ILE A 143 15.08 -8.26 8.28
C ILE A 143 14.88 -7.69 9.69
N TYR A 144 14.48 -8.51 10.66
CA TYR A 144 14.26 -8.07 12.03
C TYR A 144 15.52 -7.56 12.71
N LEU A 145 16.67 -8.19 12.45
CA LEU A 145 17.96 -7.71 12.93
C LEU A 145 18.26 -6.30 12.39
N VAL A 146 18.12 -6.09 11.09
CA VAL A 146 18.32 -4.77 10.45
C VAL A 146 17.35 -3.74 11.04
N LEU A 147 16.07 -4.06 11.19
CA LEU A 147 15.08 -3.17 11.76
C LEU A 147 15.39 -2.80 13.22
N LYS A 148 15.96 -3.73 14.00
CA LYS A 148 16.40 -3.46 15.38
C LYS A 148 17.63 -2.57 15.42
N ILE A 149 18.65 -2.84 14.61
CA ILE A 149 19.87 -2.03 14.52
C ILE A 149 19.55 -0.59 14.09
N THR A 150 18.58 -0.42 13.19
CA THR A 150 18.14 0.91 12.73
C THR A 150 17.10 1.57 13.64
N PHE A 151 16.77 0.98 14.78
CA PHE A 151 15.73 1.45 15.71
C PHE A 151 14.34 1.64 15.08
N THR A 152 14.06 0.96 13.97
CA THR A 152 12.81 1.08 13.22
C THR A 152 11.88 -0.14 13.39
N TYR A 153 12.27 -1.12 14.20
CA TYR A 153 11.54 -2.38 14.38
C TYR A 153 10.07 -2.18 14.73
N LYS A 154 9.76 -1.39 15.76
CA LYS A 154 8.37 -1.13 16.19
C LYS A 154 7.51 -0.54 15.09
N ARG A 155 8.10 0.22 14.15
CA ARG A 155 7.40 0.89 13.07
C ARG A 155 7.14 -0.02 11.86
N PHE A 156 8.10 -0.90 11.53
CA PHE A 156 8.09 -1.61 10.25
C PHE A 156 7.94 -3.13 10.36
N GLN A 157 8.02 -3.71 11.55
CA GLN A 157 7.86 -5.16 11.72
C GLN A 157 6.49 -5.67 11.23
N GLY A 158 5.45 -4.85 11.35
CA GLY A 158 4.11 -5.18 10.91
C GLY A 158 3.94 -5.36 9.39
N PHE A 159 4.87 -4.89 8.57
CA PHE A 159 4.88 -5.17 7.13
C PHE A 159 5.32 -6.59 6.75
N VAL A 160 5.87 -7.34 7.70
CA VAL A 160 6.29 -8.73 7.45
C VAL A 160 5.15 -9.66 7.87
N VAL A 161 4.50 -10.27 6.90
CA VAL A 161 3.37 -11.19 7.13
C VAL A 161 3.72 -12.24 8.18
N ASN A 162 2.93 -12.38 9.23
CA ASN A 162 3.14 -13.37 10.29
C ASN A 162 3.03 -14.80 9.78
N TYR A 163 3.75 -15.76 10.38
CA TYR A 163 3.60 -17.20 10.05
C TYR A 163 2.23 -17.74 10.40
N ARG A 164 1.61 -17.19 11.45
CA ARG A 164 0.25 -17.52 11.91
C ARG A 164 -0.53 -16.22 12.10
N PRO A 165 -1.87 -16.27 12.00
CA PRO A 165 -2.69 -15.10 12.30
C PRO A 165 -2.36 -14.50 13.68
N ASN A 166 -2.40 -13.19 13.75
CA ASN A 166 -2.27 -12.50 15.04
C ASN A 166 -3.58 -12.68 15.83
N LYS A 167 -3.51 -13.44 16.93
CA LYS A 167 -4.68 -13.77 17.75
C LYS A 167 -5.41 -12.56 18.34
N LEU A 168 -4.76 -11.40 18.42
CA LEU A 168 -5.38 -10.17 18.89
C LEU A 168 -6.19 -9.48 17.79
N VAL A 169 -5.83 -9.70 16.52
CA VAL A 169 -6.48 -9.08 15.35
C VAL A 169 -7.52 -10.00 14.73
N ASP A 170 -7.26 -11.31 14.74
CA ASP A 170 -8.09 -12.34 14.10
C ASP A 170 -9.61 -12.21 14.42
N PRO A 171 -10.04 -11.96 15.69
CA PRO A 171 -11.46 -11.81 16.02
C PRO A 171 -12.15 -10.60 15.35
N TYR A 172 -11.40 -9.66 14.82
CA TYR A 172 -11.92 -8.45 14.14
C TYR A 172 -11.99 -8.63 12.61
N LEU A 173 -11.52 -9.74 12.06
CA LEU A 173 -11.47 -9.98 10.62
C LEU A 173 -12.63 -10.84 10.09
N GLU A 174 -13.42 -11.43 10.98
CA GLU A 174 -14.63 -12.23 10.67
C GLU A 174 -15.89 -11.31 10.49
#